data_8be4504083bb127479c9925f70b8a298
#
_entry.id   8be4504083bb127479c9925f70b8a298
#
_cell.length_a   1.000
_cell.length_b   1.000
_cell.length_c   1.000
_cell.angle_alpha   90.00
_cell.angle_beta   90.00
_cell.angle_gamma   90.00
#
_symmetry.space_group_name_H-M   'P 1'
#
loop_
_entity.id
_entity.type
_entity.pdbx_description
1 polymer ?
#
loop_
_entity_poly.entity_id
_entity_poly.type
_entity_poly.pdbx_seq_one_letter_code
_entity_poly.pdbx_strand_id
1 'polypeptide(L)'
;MKELKPIDYKLLFELMKDSHRSDRQIAKALGVSQPTVTRRRGLLEKNYIEGYTIIPKFGQIGFEIAALTFLKTKFEHLAAEEKEKALKKLQDWYMKQPNVILAQEGRGMGWDAVCISLHESYTDYVAFVRTQDSELYDLILDSQTFTMDLKPGVRLKPFNLKYLASQEP
;
A
#
# COMPACT_ATOMS: atom_id res chain seq x y z
N MET A 1 18.57 -10.67 10.19
CA MET A 1 18.65 -9.76 9.01
C MET A 1 20.02 -9.12 9.00
N LYS A 2 20.68 -8.97 7.84
CA LYS A 2 21.90 -8.15 7.78
C LYS A 2 21.50 -6.68 7.90
N GLU A 3 22.11 -5.99 8.84
CA GLU A 3 21.89 -4.56 9.07
C GLU A 3 22.24 -3.74 7.82
N LEU A 4 21.36 -2.81 7.43
CA LEU A 4 21.57 -1.91 6.31
C LEU A 4 22.71 -0.93 6.66
N LYS A 5 23.64 -0.77 5.72
CA LYS A 5 24.71 0.23 5.85
C LYS A 5 24.22 1.61 5.40
N PRO A 6 24.87 2.70 5.80
CA PRO A 6 24.48 4.05 5.35
C PRO A 6 24.35 4.20 3.82
N ILE A 7 25.21 3.51 3.07
CA ILE A 7 25.15 3.50 1.60
C ILE A 7 23.89 2.80 1.06
N ASP A 8 23.35 1.80 1.77
CA ASP A 8 22.16 1.07 1.36
C ASP A 8 20.91 1.97 1.51
N TYR A 9 20.82 2.75 2.58
CA TYR A 9 19.76 3.76 2.75
C TYR A 9 19.82 4.84 1.66
N LYS A 10 21.02 5.38 1.38
CA LYS A 10 21.19 6.38 0.32
C LYS A 10 20.77 5.82 -1.05
N LEU A 11 21.15 4.57 -1.36
CA LEU A 11 20.75 3.90 -2.58
C LEU A 11 19.23 3.67 -2.63
N LEU A 12 18.62 3.22 -1.54
CA LEU A 12 17.17 3.03 -1.46
C LEU A 12 16.42 4.36 -1.70
N PHE A 13 16.90 5.45 -1.11
CA PHE A 13 16.31 6.78 -1.32
C PHE A 13 16.44 7.27 -2.76
N GLU A 14 17.56 7.03 -3.44
CA GLU A 14 17.70 7.36 -4.86
C GLU A 14 16.71 6.55 -5.73
N LEU A 15 16.48 5.26 -5.41
CA LEU A 15 15.49 4.44 -6.08
C LEU A 15 14.04 4.89 -5.79
N MET A 16 13.76 5.34 -4.57
CA MET A 16 12.44 5.90 -4.20
C MET A 16 12.17 7.24 -4.90
N LYS A 17 13.20 8.05 -5.16
CA LYS A 17 13.06 9.29 -5.93
C LYS A 17 12.75 9.01 -7.40
N ASP A 18 13.46 8.05 -7.99
CA ASP A 18 13.29 7.64 -9.38
C ASP A 18 13.88 6.23 -9.59
N SER A 19 13.00 5.24 -9.68
CA SER A 19 13.37 3.82 -9.88
C SER A 19 13.93 3.51 -11.28
N HIS A 20 13.72 4.40 -12.26
CA HIS A 20 14.25 4.24 -13.63
C HIS A 20 15.73 4.61 -13.76
N ARG A 21 16.33 5.22 -12.74
CA ARG A 21 17.74 5.59 -12.81
C ARG A 21 18.63 4.36 -12.94
N SER A 22 19.56 4.44 -13.89
CA SER A 22 20.58 3.39 -14.07
C SER A 22 21.57 3.37 -12.90
N ASP A 23 22.19 2.22 -12.66
CA ASP A 23 23.23 2.07 -11.63
C ASP A 23 24.38 3.07 -11.82
N ARG A 24 24.69 3.41 -13.09
CA ARG A 24 25.72 4.43 -13.43
C ARG A 24 25.31 5.83 -12.96
N GLN A 25 24.04 6.19 -13.15
CA GLN A 25 23.53 7.50 -12.69
C GLN A 25 23.49 7.58 -11.18
N ILE A 26 23.07 6.52 -10.51
CA ILE A 26 23.05 6.44 -9.05
C ILE A 26 24.47 6.45 -8.49
N ALA A 27 25.40 5.70 -9.08
CA ALA A 27 26.80 5.69 -8.70
C ALA A 27 27.43 7.09 -8.73
N LYS A 28 27.14 7.87 -9.78
CA LYS A 28 27.58 9.27 -9.88
C LYS A 28 26.97 10.14 -8.79
N ALA A 29 25.68 9.96 -8.49
CA ALA A 29 24.99 10.75 -7.44
C ALA A 29 25.50 10.44 -6.03
N LEU A 30 25.86 9.17 -5.77
CA LEU A 30 26.34 8.73 -4.45
C LEU A 30 27.87 8.81 -4.29
N GLY A 31 28.64 9.18 -5.33
CA GLY A 31 30.09 9.23 -5.29
C GLY A 31 30.78 7.87 -5.10
N VAL A 32 30.19 6.80 -5.64
CA VAL A 32 30.70 5.42 -5.54
C VAL A 32 30.85 4.78 -6.92
N SER A 33 31.51 3.60 -7.00
CA SER A 33 31.63 2.88 -8.25
C SER A 33 30.33 2.19 -8.68
N GLN A 34 30.08 2.08 -9.99
CA GLN A 34 28.90 1.38 -10.52
C GLN A 34 28.81 -0.10 -10.03
N PRO A 35 29.90 -0.90 -10.00
CA PRO A 35 29.83 -2.26 -9.46
C PRO A 35 29.39 -2.31 -8.00
N THR A 36 29.72 -1.28 -7.21
CA THR A 36 29.24 -1.15 -5.83
C THR A 36 27.73 -0.98 -5.79
N VAL A 37 27.18 -0.10 -6.63
CA VAL A 37 25.73 0.11 -6.75
C VAL A 37 25.04 -1.16 -7.19
N THR A 38 25.48 -1.79 -8.28
CA THR A 38 24.89 -3.02 -8.81
C THR A 38 24.80 -4.12 -7.74
N ARG A 39 25.91 -4.38 -7.04
CA ARG A 39 25.94 -5.38 -5.96
C ARG A 39 25.01 -5.02 -4.79
N ARG A 40 24.94 -3.73 -4.41
CA ARG A 40 24.10 -3.28 -3.31
C ARG A 40 22.62 -3.27 -3.69
N ARG A 41 22.31 -2.86 -4.92
CA ARG A 41 20.94 -2.90 -5.47
C ARG A 41 20.40 -4.33 -5.46
N GLY A 42 21.16 -5.31 -5.94
CA GLY A 42 20.74 -6.70 -5.90
C GLY A 42 20.50 -7.24 -4.47
N LEU A 43 21.26 -6.74 -3.47
CA LEU A 43 21.00 -7.06 -2.06
C LEU A 43 19.69 -6.43 -1.56
N LEU A 44 19.41 -5.17 -1.92
CA LEU A 44 18.17 -4.48 -1.56
C LEU A 44 16.96 -5.15 -2.23
N GLU A 45 17.04 -5.46 -3.50
CA GLU A 45 15.98 -6.14 -4.27
C GLU A 45 15.64 -7.51 -3.68
N LYS A 46 16.66 -8.25 -3.22
CA LYS A 46 16.43 -9.57 -2.63
C LYS A 46 15.76 -9.53 -1.26
N ASN A 47 16.03 -8.49 -0.42
CA ASN A 47 15.72 -8.57 1.01
C ASN A 47 14.88 -7.41 1.54
N TYR A 48 14.75 -6.30 0.79
CA TYR A 48 14.17 -5.05 1.31
C TYR A 48 13.23 -4.33 0.33
N ILE A 49 13.23 -4.69 -0.95
CA ILE A 49 12.33 -4.13 -1.96
C ILE A 49 11.34 -5.21 -2.36
N GLU A 50 10.05 -4.97 -2.12
CA GLU A 50 8.98 -5.88 -2.52
C GLU A 50 8.74 -5.86 -4.03
N GLY A 51 8.95 -4.71 -4.68
CA GLY A 51 8.75 -4.58 -6.12
C GLY A 51 8.94 -3.15 -6.62
N TYR A 52 8.88 -3.00 -7.93
CA TYR A 52 8.89 -1.73 -8.64
C TYR A 52 7.53 -1.54 -9.30
N THR A 53 6.95 -0.35 -9.15
CA THR A 53 5.68 0.00 -9.78
C THR A 53 5.66 1.46 -10.21
N ILE A 54 4.66 1.83 -10.99
CA ILE A 54 4.38 3.21 -11.34
C ILE A 54 3.25 3.75 -10.47
N ILE A 55 3.19 5.06 -10.31
CA ILE A 55 2.05 5.75 -9.72
C ILE A 55 1.30 6.44 -10.85
N PRO A 56 0.16 5.89 -11.31
CA PRO A 56 -0.59 6.47 -12.40
C PRO A 56 -1.33 7.74 -11.98
N LYS A 57 -1.77 8.51 -12.94
CA LYS A 57 -2.74 9.59 -12.71
C LYS A 57 -4.14 8.96 -12.66
N PHE A 58 -4.53 8.43 -11.50
CA PHE A 58 -5.71 7.60 -11.32
C PHE A 58 -6.96 8.15 -12.00
N GLY A 59 -7.27 9.44 -11.84
CA GLY A 59 -8.42 10.06 -12.50
C GLY A 59 -8.32 10.15 -14.03
N GLN A 60 -7.12 9.98 -14.64
CA GLN A 60 -6.96 9.95 -16.10
C GLN A 60 -7.10 8.54 -16.68
N ILE A 61 -7.02 7.51 -15.85
CA ILE A 61 -7.18 6.11 -16.26
C ILE A 61 -8.53 5.52 -15.83
N GLY A 62 -9.48 6.38 -15.43
CA GLY A 62 -10.87 6.00 -15.20
C GLY A 62 -11.31 5.89 -13.74
N PHE A 63 -10.41 5.98 -12.76
CA PHE A 63 -10.80 5.97 -11.35
C PHE A 63 -11.25 7.36 -10.91
N GLU A 64 -12.47 7.44 -10.35
CA GLU A 64 -13.03 8.68 -9.82
C GLU A 64 -12.92 8.78 -8.30
N ILE A 65 -12.94 7.64 -7.60
CA ILE A 65 -13.03 7.58 -6.14
C ILE A 65 -11.92 6.70 -5.57
N ALA A 66 -11.26 7.19 -4.53
CA ALA A 66 -10.52 6.36 -3.58
C ALA A 66 -11.31 6.29 -2.27
N ALA A 67 -11.52 5.09 -1.75
CA ALA A 67 -12.23 4.86 -0.51
C ALA A 67 -11.25 4.37 0.57
N LEU A 68 -11.22 5.05 1.71
CA LEU A 68 -10.53 4.63 2.92
C LEU A 68 -11.59 4.08 3.88
N THR A 69 -11.66 2.77 4.01
CA THR A 69 -12.66 2.08 4.83
C THR A 69 -12.02 1.54 6.10
N PHE A 70 -12.57 1.93 7.23
CA PHE A 70 -12.26 1.36 8.53
C PHE A 70 -13.19 0.19 8.81
N LEU A 71 -12.69 -0.88 9.39
CA LEU A 71 -13.42 -2.12 9.61
C LEU A 71 -13.36 -2.49 11.11
N LYS A 72 -14.52 -2.82 11.66
CA LYS A 72 -14.66 -3.48 12.96
C LYS A 72 -14.94 -4.95 12.74
N THR A 73 -14.12 -5.82 13.32
CA THR A 73 -14.28 -7.27 13.18
C THR A 73 -15.08 -7.87 14.32
N LYS A 74 -15.65 -9.05 14.09
CA LYS A 74 -16.34 -9.87 15.12
C LYS A 74 -15.38 -10.80 15.86
N PHE A 75 -14.08 -10.50 15.89
CA PHE A 75 -13.04 -11.43 16.35
C PHE A 75 -12.75 -11.35 17.85
N GLU A 76 -13.39 -10.42 18.56
CA GLU A 76 -13.08 -10.13 19.96
C GLU A 76 -13.30 -11.34 20.90
N HIS A 77 -14.32 -12.17 20.58
CA HIS A 77 -14.72 -13.30 21.41
C HIS A 77 -14.35 -14.67 20.79
N LEU A 78 -13.61 -14.68 19.67
CA LEU A 78 -13.20 -15.93 19.04
C LEU A 78 -12.02 -16.58 19.76
N ALA A 79 -12.00 -17.91 19.84
CA ALA A 79 -10.83 -18.67 20.22
C ALA A 79 -9.70 -18.48 19.19
N ALA A 80 -8.44 -18.68 19.60
CA ALA A 80 -7.28 -18.42 18.76
C ALA A 80 -7.33 -19.10 17.38
N GLU A 81 -7.73 -20.37 17.34
CA GLU A 81 -7.86 -21.13 16.09
C GLU A 81 -8.99 -20.62 15.18
N GLU A 82 -10.11 -20.19 15.77
CA GLU A 82 -11.23 -19.61 15.04
C GLU A 82 -10.86 -18.25 14.48
N LYS A 83 -10.13 -17.45 15.25
CA LYS A 83 -9.62 -16.16 14.82
C LYS A 83 -8.65 -16.28 13.65
N GLU A 84 -7.74 -17.26 13.68
CA GLU A 84 -6.81 -17.52 12.56
C GLU A 84 -7.57 -17.88 11.27
N LYS A 85 -8.58 -18.76 11.36
CA LYS A 85 -9.43 -19.12 10.22
C LYS A 85 -10.22 -17.91 9.68
N ALA A 86 -10.76 -17.09 10.57
CA ALA A 86 -11.50 -15.88 10.21
C ALA A 86 -10.59 -14.85 9.52
N LEU A 87 -9.39 -14.62 10.05
CA LEU A 87 -8.39 -13.75 9.43
C LEU A 87 -7.99 -14.24 8.05
N LYS A 88 -7.76 -15.54 7.90
CA LYS A 88 -7.42 -16.13 6.60
C LYS A 88 -8.56 -15.94 5.59
N LYS A 89 -9.81 -16.17 5.97
CA LYS A 89 -10.99 -15.94 5.11
C LYS A 89 -11.05 -14.47 4.67
N LEU A 90 -10.83 -13.54 5.60
CA LEU A 90 -10.82 -12.11 5.33
C LEU A 90 -9.68 -11.74 4.36
N GLN A 91 -8.47 -12.24 4.60
CA GLN A 91 -7.31 -12.03 3.74
C GLN A 91 -7.55 -12.59 2.33
N ASP A 92 -8.03 -13.83 2.21
CA ASP A 92 -8.30 -14.49 0.93
C ASP A 92 -9.37 -13.74 0.12
N TRP A 93 -10.33 -13.12 0.79
CA TRP A 93 -11.33 -12.28 0.15
C TRP A 93 -10.72 -11.01 -0.42
N TYR A 94 -9.98 -10.24 0.40
CA TYR A 94 -9.35 -8.99 -0.04
C TYR A 94 -8.32 -9.21 -1.15
N MET A 95 -7.56 -10.29 -1.11
CA MET A 95 -6.58 -10.65 -2.16
C MET A 95 -7.23 -10.90 -3.52
N LYS A 96 -8.52 -11.22 -3.57
CA LYS A 96 -9.28 -11.42 -4.81
C LYS A 96 -9.87 -10.11 -5.37
N GLN A 97 -9.84 -9.02 -4.63
CA GLN A 97 -10.44 -7.75 -5.05
C GLN A 97 -9.41 -6.92 -5.83
N PRO A 98 -9.53 -6.78 -7.17
CA PRO A 98 -8.54 -6.09 -7.99
C PRO A 98 -8.48 -4.57 -7.75
N ASN A 99 -9.54 -4.00 -7.20
CA ASN A 99 -9.67 -2.60 -6.86
C ASN A 99 -9.11 -2.25 -5.47
N VAL A 100 -8.75 -3.24 -4.65
CA VAL A 100 -8.15 -3.03 -3.33
C VAL A 100 -6.64 -2.93 -3.47
N ILE A 101 -6.08 -1.81 -3.04
CA ILE A 101 -4.63 -1.55 -3.10
C ILE A 101 -3.94 -1.70 -1.74
N LEU A 102 -4.70 -1.74 -0.67
CA LEU A 102 -4.23 -2.02 0.69
C LEU A 102 -5.38 -2.58 1.51
N ALA A 103 -5.14 -3.65 2.24
CA ALA A 103 -5.97 -4.09 3.37
C ALA A 103 -5.03 -4.52 4.50
N GLN A 104 -5.15 -3.89 5.67
CA GLN A 104 -4.20 -4.07 6.76
C GLN A 104 -4.90 -4.07 8.11
N GLU A 105 -4.55 -5.06 8.97
CA GLU A 105 -4.88 -4.99 10.38
C GLU A 105 -4.23 -3.76 11.04
N GLY A 106 -4.94 -3.18 11.99
CA GLY A 106 -4.47 -2.05 12.77
C GLY A 106 -5.29 -1.89 14.05
N ARG A 107 -4.93 -0.94 14.88
CA ARG A 107 -5.68 -0.61 16.10
C ARG A 107 -5.73 0.89 16.26
N GLY A 108 -6.91 1.44 16.45
CA GLY A 108 -7.11 2.86 16.71
C GLY A 108 -8.55 3.27 16.48
N MET A 109 -9.00 4.29 17.17
CA MET A 109 -10.35 4.86 17.04
C MET A 109 -11.50 3.83 17.18
N GLY A 110 -11.24 2.67 17.83
CA GLY A 110 -12.22 1.58 17.94
C GLY A 110 -12.30 0.64 16.74
N TRP A 111 -11.45 0.80 15.71
CA TRP A 111 -11.39 -0.02 14.50
C TRP A 111 -10.24 -1.02 14.56
N ASP A 112 -10.36 -2.13 13.83
CA ASP A 112 -9.44 -3.27 13.85
C ASP A 112 -8.65 -3.43 12.56
N ALA A 113 -9.11 -2.82 11.46
CA ALA A 113 -8.44 -2.87 10.16
C ALA A 113 -8.78 -1.65 9.30
N VAL A 114 -8.00 -1.45 8.26
CA VAL A 114 -8.22 -0.44 7.24
C VAL A 114 -8.06 -1.06 5.85
N CYS A 115 -8.93 -0.61 4.92
CA CYS A 115 -8.84 -0.96 3.51
C CYS A 115 -8.77 0.34 2.68
N ILE A 116 -7.93 0.35 1.63
CA ILE A 116 -7.93 1.40 0.60
C ILE A 116 -8.29 0.75 -0.73
N SER A 117 -9.36 1.24 -1.35
CA SER A 117 -9.84 0.76 -2.64
C SER A 117 -10.05 1.90 -3.63
N LEU A 118 -9.96 1.57 -4.92
CA LEU A 118 -10.15 2.51 -6.03
C LEU A 118 -11.38 2.10 -6.83
N HIS A 119 -12.19 3.08 -7.26
CA HIS A 119 -13.45 2.85 -7.94
C HIS A 119 -13.61 3.81 -9.13
N GLU A 120 -14.19 3.28 -10.22
CA GLU A 120 -14.46 4.05 -11.45
C GLU A 120 -15.64 5.01 -11.26
N SER A 121 -16.54 4.72 -10.33
CA SER A 121 -17.71 5.56 -10.00
C SER A 121 -18.20 5.32 -8.60
N TYR A 122 -19.11 6.18 -8.13
CA TYR A 122 -19.83 5.95 -6.87
C TYR A 122 -20.70 4.69 -6.92
N THR A 123 -21.27 4.37 -8.06
CA THR A 123 -22.07 3.13 -8.25
C THR A 123 -21.20 1.90 -8.09
N ASP A 124 -19.98 1.90 -8.65
CA ASP A 124 -19.01 0.82 -8.48
C ASP A 124 -18.58 0.67 -7.02
N TYR A 125 -18.31 1.77 -6.33
CA TYR A 125 -18.04 1.77 -4.89
C TYR A 125 -19.18 1.13 -4.09
N VAL A 126 -20.43 1.53 -4.35
CA VAL A 126 -21.60 0.97 -3.64
C VAL A 126 -21.77 -0.52 -3.92
N ALA A 127 -21.51 -0.97 -5.15
CA ALA A 127 -21.52 -2.40 -5.50
C ALA A 127 -20.46 -3.18 -4.72
N PHE A 128 -19.25 -2.65 -4.63
CA PHE A 128 -18.17 -3.25 -3.83
C PHE A 128 -18.56 -3.38 -2.35
N VAL A 129 -19.09 -2.31 -1.73
CA VAL A 129 -19.51 -2.35 -0.32
C VAL A 129 -20.60 -3.40 -0.10
N ARG A 130 -21.60 -3.47 -0.98
CA ARG A 130 -22.67 -4.49 -0.89
C ARG A 130 -22.12 -5.91 -0.97
N THR A 131 -21.16 -6.16 -1.84
CA THR A 131 -20.50 -7.45 -1.97
C THR A 131 -19.72 -7.79 -0.69
N GLN A 132 -18.95 -6.83 -0.18
CA GLN A 132 -18.23 -6.97 1.09
C GLN A 132 -19.19 -7.32 2.24
N ASP A 133 -20.26 -6.55 2.40
CA ASP A 133 -21.25 -6.77 3.46
C ASP A 133 -21.95 -8.13 3.33
N SER A 134 -22.25 -8.55 2.10
CA SER A 134 -22.90 -9.85 1.85
C SER A 134 -21.97 -11.05 2.11
N GLU A 135 -20.71 -10.96 1.69
CA GLU A 135 -19.78 -12.10 1.72
C GLU A 135 -18.98 -12.20 3.03
N LEU A 136 -18.88 -11.08 3.77
CA LEU A 136 -18.14 -10.99 5.03
C LEU A 136 -19.03 -10.64 6.23
N TYR A 137 -20.36 -10.80 6.11
CA TYR A 137 -21.31 -10.47 7.18
C TYR A 137 -21.01 -11.18 8.50
N ASP A 138 -20.43 -12.39 8.43
CA ASP A 138 -20.03 -13.22 9.59
C ASP A 138 -18.71 -12.75 10.23
N LEU A 139 -17.91 -11.96 9.54
CA LEU A 139 -16.58 -11.52 9.98
C LEU A 139 -16.52 -10.04 10.36
N ILE A 140 -17.28 -9.19 9.64
CA ILE A 140 -17.30 -7.74 9.83
C ILE A 140 -18.51 -7.36 10.68
N LEU A 141 -18.28 -6.62 11.75
CA LEU A 141 -19.33 -6.10 12.64
C LEU A 141 -19.86 -4.77 12.12
N ASP A 142 -18.95 -3.87 11.70
CA ASP A 142 -19.26 -2.52 11.26
C ASP A 142 -18.17 -2.00 10.33
N SER A 143 -18.51 -1.02 9.49
CA SER A 143 -17.55 -0.35 8.62
C SER A 143 -17.89 1.14 8.45
N GLN A 144 -16.86 1.97 8.38
CA GLN A 144 -16.99 3.39 8.03
C GLN A 144 -16.01 3.75 6.94
N THR A 145 -16.49 4.52 5.96
CA THR A 145 -15.67 4.89 4.80
C THR A 145 -15.55 6.40 4.66
N PHE A 146 -14.33 6.85 4.42
CA PHE A 146 -14.02 8.19 3.95
C PHE A 146 -13.70 8.12 2.45
N THR A 147 -14.54 8.74 1.62
CA THR A 147 -14.34 8.79 0.16
C THR A 147 -13.56 10.04 -0.24
N MET A 148 -12.63 9.87 -1.18
CA MET A 148 -11.80 10.92 -1.74
C MET A 148 -12.02 10.98 -3.26
N ASP A 149 -12.27 12.18 -3.79
CA ASP A 149 -12.36 12.41 -5.24
C ASP A 149 -10.93 12.39 -5.85
N LEU A 150 -10.75 11.57 -6.89
CA LEU A 150 -9.50 11.44 -7.65
C LEU A 150 -9.47 12.34 -8.90
N LYS A 151 -10.57 12.99 -9.24
CA LYS A 151 -10.62 13.98 -10.32
C LYS A 151 -9.68 15.16 -10.04
N PRO A 152 -9.24 15.88 -11.09
CA PRO A 152 -8.44 17.08 -10.92
C PRO A 152 -9.15 18.09 -10.00
N GLY A 153 -8.62 18.32 -8.84
CA GLY A 153 -9.18 19.19 -7.82
C GLY A 153 -8.11 19.61 -6.82
N VAL A 154 -8.54 20.07 -5.66
CA VAL A 154 -7.64 20.48 -4.58
C VAL A 154 -7.03 19.24 -3.95
N ARG A 155 -5.75 18.99 -4.25
CA ARG A 155 -4.95 17.96 -3.58
C ARG A 155 -4.06 18.63 -2.55
N LEU A 156 -4.15 18.19 -1.31
CA LEU A 156 -3.25 18.67 -0.26
C LEU A 156 -1.81 18.21 -0.53
N LYS A 157 -1.64 16.91 -0.86
CA LYS A 157 -0.38 16.32 -1.27
C LYS A 157 -0.64 15.06 -2.11
N PRO A 158 -0.12 14.95 -3.34
CA PRO A 158 -0.29 13.74 -4.13
C PRO A 158 0.47 12.56 -3.50
N PHE A 159 -0.09 11.36 -3.63
CA PHE A 159 0.60 10.14 -3.15
C PHE A 159 1.90 9.93 -3.91
N ASN A 160 3.01 9.81 -3.18
CA ASN A 160 4.31 9.44 -3.74
C ASN A 160 5.31 9.09 -2.63
N LEU A 161 6.00 7.98 -2.77
CA LEU A 161 7.01 7.52 -1.80
C LEU A 161 8.31 8.37 -1.84
N LYS A 162 8.57 9.12 -2.92
CA LYS A 162 9.74 10.02 -3.01
C LYS A 162 9.84 11.02 -1.86
N TYR A 163 8.73 11.35 -1.22
CA TYR A 163 8.74 12.28 -0.09
C TYR A 163 9.46 11.71 1.14
N LEU A 164 9.45 10.40 1.32
CA LEU A 164 10.21 9.74 2.40
C LEU A 164 11.71 9.82 2.14
N ALA A 165 12.12 9.82 0.87
CA ALA A 165 13.53 9.94 0.47
C ALA A 165 14.12 11.34 0.61
N SER A 166 13.32 12.35 0.98
CA SER A 166 13.78 13.71 1.26
C SER A 166 14.17 13.91 2.74
N GLN A 167 13.89 12.93 3.59
CA GLN A 167 14.32 12.92 4.99
C GLN A 167 15.68 12.20 5.00
N GLU A 168 16.77 12.96 5.06
CA GLU A 168 18.08 12.36 5.35
C GLU A 168 18.04 11.77 6.76
N PRO A 169 18.52 10.50 6.95
CA PRO A 169 18.61 9.91 8.27
C PRO A 169 19.64 10.59 9.15
#